data_35067cd972d5174453dde9a79dbfd6f6
#
_entry.id   35067cd972d5174453dde9a79dbfd6f6
#
_cell.length_a   1.000
_cell.length_b   1.000
_cell.length_c   1.000
_cell.angle_alpha   90.00
_cell.angle_beta   90.00
_cell.angle_gamma   90.00
#
_symmetry.space_group_name_H-M   'P 1'
#
loop_
_entity.id
_entity.type
_entity.pdbx_description
1 polymer ?
#
loop_
_entity_poly.entity_id
_entity_poly.type
_entity_poly.pdbx_seq_one_letter_code
_entity_poly.pdbx_strand_id
1 'polypeptide(L)'
;MIELRKIDGDNIDEVIALDVEENQKEFILETTNLRCFADAHMLNTDGIPASPLAIYANNTMIGFLMYIYDTTDHESFQNEVYYGKKAYFIWHFMIDKRYQGKGYGKLAFEKMLADIENLPYGESQYVDLFYHKNNVIAKELYASLGFVETGIIQDNSVHAIKNLDGKITEAVVE
;
A
#
# COMPACT_ATOMS: atom_id res chain seq x y z
N MET A 1 -2.87 7.48 19.22
CA MET A 1 -1.79 7.87 18.27
C MET A 1 -1.48 6.66 17.41
N ILE A 2 -1.32 6.83 16.09
CA ILE A 2 -0.90 5.76 15.18
C ILE A 2 0.61 5.81 15.01
N GLU A 3 1.25 4.65 15.09
CA GLU A 3 2.68 4.48 14.87
C GLU A 3 2.92 3.34 13.88
N LEU A 4 3.95 3.50 13.04
CA LEU A 4 4.46 2.44 12.18
C LEU A 4 5.78 1.95 12.79
N ARG A 5 5.87 0.66 13.04
CA ARG A 5 7.04 0.04 13.67
C ARG A 5 7.64 -1.03 12.77
N LYS A 6 8.95 -1.12 12.77
CA LYS A 6 9.66 -2.21 12.12
C LYS A 6 9.24 -3.55 12.72
N ILE A 7 9.32 -4.57 11.89
CA ILE A 7 9.04 -5.93 12.31
C ILE A 7 10.36 -6.62 12.67
N ASP A 8 10.36 -7.26 13.81
CA ASP A 8 11.50 -7.96 14.39
C ASP A 8 11.05 -9.26 15.09
N GLY A 9 11.97 -9.92 15.79
CA GLY A 9 11.67 -11.19 16.46
C GLY A 9 10.66 -11.06 17.61
N ASP A 10 10.41 -9.85 18.13
CA ASP A 10 9.50 -9.65 19.26
C ASP A 10 8.05 -9.47 18.81
N ASN A 11 7.80 -9.08 17.53
CA ASN A 11 6.46 -8.74 17.06
C ASN A 11 6.01 -9.51 15.80
N ILE A 12 6.90 -10.27 15.15
CA ILE A 12 6.59 -10.97 13.90
C ILE A 12 5.44 -11.99 14.03
N ASP A 13 5.37 -12.73 15.13
CA ASP A 13 4.32 -13.71 15.33
C ASP A 13 2.95 -13.04 15.47
N GLU A 14 2.89 -11.87 16.10
CA GLU A 14 1.66 -11.09 16.20
C GLU A 14 1.22 -10.56 14.82
N VAL A 15 2.16 -10.07 13.98
CA VAL A 15 1.85 -9.64 12.61
C VAL A 15 1.32 -10.79 11.77
N ILE A 16 1.92 -11.98 11.85
CA ILE A 16 1.47 -13.17 11.11
C ILE A 16 0.05 -13.56 11.51
N ALA A 17 -0.31 -13.38 12.79
CA ALA A 17 -1.62 -13.72 13.32
C ALA A 17 -2.73 -12.71 13.00
N LEU A 18 -2.41 -11.51 12.49
CA LEU A 18 -3.43 -10.55 12.05
C LEU A 18 -4.24 -11.11 10.88
N ASP A 19 -5.55 -10.87 10.88
CA ASP A 19 -6.46 -11.42 9.87
C ASP A 19 -7.57 -10.40 9.51
N VAL A 20 -8.13 -10.56 8.34
CA VAL A 20 -9.30 -9.80 7.88
C VAL A 20 -10.56 -10.66 7.98
N GLU A 21 -11.74 -10.06 7.79
CA GLU A 21 -12.98 -10.83 7.69
C GLU A 21 -12.95 -11.79 6.49
N GLU A 22 -13.67 -12.91 6.56
CA GLU A 22 -13.65 -13.95 5.52
C GLU A 22 -14.02 -13.40 4.13
N ASN A 23 -15.02 -12.51 4.08
CA ASN A 23 -15.47 -11.85 2.87
C ASN A 23 -14.49 -10.78 2.32
N GLN A 24 -13.43 -10.49 3.04
CA GLN A 24 -12.37 -9.53 2.62
C GLN A 24 -11.12 -10.25 2.12
N LYS A 25 -11.02 -11.56 2.26
CA LYS A 25 -9.82 -12.31 1.84
C LYS A 25 -9.56 -12.20 0.34
N GLU A 26 -10.59 -12.14 -0.48
CA GLU A 26 -10.45 -11.89 -1.91
C GLU A 26 -9.83 -10.51 -2.21
N PHE A 27 -10.02 -9.51 -1.34
CA PHE A 27 -9.53 -8.14 -1.54
C PHE A 27 -8.03 -8.00 -1.29
N ILE A 28 -7.46 -8.90 -0.51
CA ILE A 28 -6.02 -8.98 -0.29
C ILE A 28 -5.37 -10.07 -1.16
N LEU A 29 -6.08 -10.54 -2.20
CA LEU A 29 -5.65 -11.57 -3.15
C LEU A 29 -5.17 -12.85 -2.46
N GLU A 30 -5.81 -13.22 -1.34
CA GLU A 30 -5.39 -14.32 -0.47
C GLU A 30 -3.92 -14.25 0.00
N THR A 31 -3.30 -13.08 -0.15
CA THR A 31 -1.92 -12.87 0.27
C THR A 31 -1.85 -12.79 1.79
N THR A 32 -1.18 -13.74 2.39
CA THR A 32 -0.95 -13.74 3.84
C THR A 32 0.16 -12.75 4.22
N ASN A 33 0.13 -12.27 5.48
CA ASN A 33 1.22 -11.42 5.99
C ASN A 33 2.57 -12.13 5.93
N LEU A 34 2.61 -13.46 6.17
CA LEU A 34 3.81 -14.27 6.00
C LEU A 34 4.33 -14.26 4.55
N ARG A 35 3.43 -14.29 3.56
CA ARG A 35 3.83 -14.19 2.15
C ARG A 35 4.46 -12.85 1.85
N CYS A 36 3.95 -11.75 2.41
CA CYS A 36 4.54 -10.43 2.26
C CYS A 36 5.99 -10.36 2.79
N PHE A 37 6.31 -11.09 3.86
CA PHE A 37 7.70 -11.18 4.35
C PHE A 37 8.62 -11.91 3.37
N ALA A 38 8.14 -12.98 2.76
CA ALA A 38 8.89 -13.69 1.72
C ALA A 38 9.13 -12.78 0.51
N ASP A 39 8.10 -12.07 0.06
CA ASP A 39 8.19 -11.10 -1.04
C ASP A 39 9.18 -9.97 -0.69
N ALA A 40 9.10 -9.40 0.52
CA ALA A 40 10.02 -8.36 0.97
C ALA A 40 11.48 -8.84 0.97
N HIS A 41 11.72 -10.09 1.41
CA HIS A 41 13.06 -10.68 1.39
C HIS A 41 13.60 -10.80 -0.04
N MET A 42 12.80 -11.31 -0.96
CA MET A 42 13.19 -11.46 -2.37
C MET A 42 13.44 -10.10 -3.02
N LEU A 43 12.51 -9.17 -2.87
CA LEU A 43 12.64 -7.82 -3.43
C LEU A 43 13.89 -7.10 -2.93
N ASN A 44 14.14 -7.12 -1.62
CA ASN A 44 15.36 -6.52 -1.05
C ASN A 44 16.65 -7.21 -1.55
N THR A 45 16.60 -8.52 -1.79
CA THR A 45 17.73 -9.27 -2.37
C THR A 45 18.01 -8.84 -3.81
N ASP A 46 16.97 -8.54 -4.57
CA ASP A 46 17.06 -8.05 -5.95
C ASP A 46 17.34 -6.53 -6.03
N GLY A 47 17.55 -5.87 -4.89
CA GLY A 47 17.86 -4.45 -4.82
C GLY A 47 16.65 -3.53 -4.91
N ILE A 48 15.43 -4.06 -4.77
CA ILE A 48 14.19 -3.30 -4.71
C ILE A 48 13.83 -3.08 -3.24
N PRO A 49 13.94 -1.85 -2.71
CA PRO A 49 13.64 -1.58 -1.31
C PRO A 49 12.19 -1.91 -0.97
N ALA A 50 11.97 -2.77 0.02
CA ALA A 50 10.67 -3.16 0.52
C ALA A 50 10.60 -2.96 2.04
N SER A 51 9.55 -2.28 2.50
CA SER A 51 9.30 -1.93 3.91
C SER A 51 8.04 -2.60 4.44
N PRO A 52 8.12 -3.80 5.01
CA PRO A 52 7.05 -4.35 5.83
C PRO A 52 7.03 -3.65 7.20
N LEU A 53 5.86 -3.14 7.62
CA LEU A 53 5.69 -2.37 8.85
C LEU A 53 4.43 -2.81 9.60
N ALA A 54 4.54 -2.95 10.92
CA ALA A 54 3.41 -3.17 11.80
C ALA A 54 2.74 -1.84 12.16
N ILE A 55 1.41 -1.82 12.17
CA ILE A 55 0.60 -0.65 12.53
C ILE A 55 0.16 -0.79 13.98
N TYR A 56 0.48 0.21 14.78
CA TYR A 56 0.10 0.28 16.19
C TYR A 56 -0.84 1.46 16.47
N ALA A 57 -1.83 1.23 17.34
CA ALA A 57 -2.64 2.26 17.95
C ALA A 57 -2.50 2.15 19.47
N ASN A 58 -1.94 3.20 20.12
CA ASN A 58 -1.74 3.22 21.57
C ASN A 58 -1.05 1.95 22.13
N ASN A 59 0.04 1.54 21.51
CA ASN A 59 0.82 0.33 21.82
C ASN A 59 0.12 -1.02 21.54
N THR A 60 -1.06 -1.03 20.93
CA THR A 60 -1.72 -2.24 20.47
C THR A 60 -1.49 -2.40 18.97
N MET A 61 -1.04 -3.55 18.53
CA MET A 61 -0.91 -3.86 17.10
C MET A 61 -2.31 -4.01 16.51
N ILE A 62 -2.59 -3.28 15.44
CA ILE A 62 -3.90 -3.21 14.80
C ILE A 62 -3.90 -3.55 13.33
N GLY A 63 -2.75 -3.70 12.71
CA GLY A 63 -2.66 -3.95 11.28
C GLY A 63 -1.23 -4.11 10.78
N PHE A 64 -1.14 -4.30 9.48
CA PHE A 64 0.11 -4.50 8.75
C PHE A 64 0.06 -3.77 7.41
N LEU A 65 1.19 -3.24 6.99
CA LEU A 65 1.37 -2.66 5.68
C LEU A 65 2.75 -3.00 5.10
N MET A 66 2.85 -2.92 3.80
CA MET A 66 4.13 -3.00 3.08
C MET A 66 4.08 -2.06 1.88
N TYR A 67 5.13 -1.30 1.68
CA TYR A 67 5.36 -0.55 0.43
C TYR A 67 6.76 -0.84 -0.11
N ILE A 68 6.92 -0.66 -1.40
CA ILE A 68 8.19 -0.84 -2.11
C ILE A 68 8.54 0.44 -2.87
N TYR A 69 9.80 0.53 -3.31
CA TYR A 69 10.27 1.61 -4.17
C TYR A 69 10.91 1.01 -5.42
N ASP A 70 10.22 1.13 -6.55
CA ASP A 70 10.63 0.48 -7.78
C ASP A 70 10.34 1.32 -9.02
N THR A 71 10.82 0.83 -10.17
CA THR A 71 10.53 1.40 -11.48
C THR A 71 9.17 0.91 -11.97
N THR A 72 8.33 1.83 -12.43
CA THR A 72 7.03 1.51 -13.04
C THR A 72 7.25 1.08 -14.50
N ASP A 73 7.68 -0.15 -14.73
CA ASP A 73 8.08 -0.65 -16.05
C ASP A 73 7.22 -1.81 -16.58
N HIS A 74 6.15 -2.17 -15.87
CA HIS A 74 5.22 -3.19 -16.36
C HIS A 74 4.53 -2.74 -17.65
N GLU A 75 4.33 -3.67 -18.58
CA GLU A 75 3.79 -3.39 -19.92
C GLU A 75 2.45 -2.65 -19.93
N SER A 76 1.59 -2.86 -18.92
CA SER A 76 0.31 -2.17 -18.78
C SER A 76 0.44 -0.65 -18.62
N PHE A 77 1.62 -0.18 -18.24
CA PHE A 77 1.90 1.24 -18.02
C PHE A 77 2.61 1.92 -19.19
N GLN A 78 2.90 1.21 -20.29
CA GLN A 78 3.74 1.71 -21.39
C GLN A 78 3.29 3.06 -21.97
N ASN A 79 1.99 3.37 -21.94
CA ASN A 79 1.45 4.61 -22.48
C ASN A 79 1.26 5.70 -21.41
N GLU A 80 1.65 5.43 -20.17
CA GLU A 80 1.43 6.31 -19.05
C GLU A 80 2.62 7.26 -18.83
N VAL A 81 2.33 8.47 -18.36
CA VAL A 81 3.37 9.50 -18.11
C VAL A 81 4.37 9.10 -17.01
N TYR A 82 4.01 8.15 -16.19
CA TYR A 82 4.84 7.60 -15.11
C TYR A 82 5.61 6.33 -15.50
N TYR A 83 5.43 5.81 -16.73
CA TYR A 83 6.19 4.66 -17.21
C TYR A 83 7.69 4.91 -17.19
N GLY A 84 8.43 3.93 -16.68
CA GLY A 84 9.90 4.01 -16.53
C GLY A 84 10.38 4.93 -15.40
N LYS A 85 9.48 5.54 -14.63
CA LYS A 85 9.84 6.36 -13.47
C LYS A 85 9.84 5.54 -12.19
N LYS A 86 10.63 5.98 -11.21
CA LYS A 86 10.58 5.43 -9.87
C LYS A 86 9.31 5.89 -9.15
N ALA A 87 8.63 4.95 -8.48
CA ALA A 87 7.43 5.19 -7.68
C ALA A 87 7.49 4.42 -6.36
N TYR A 88 6.73 4.90 -5.39
CA TYR A 88 6.40 4.11 -4.19
C TYR A 88 5.13 3.34 -4.48
N PHE A 89 5.20 2.02 -4.44
CA PHE A 89 4.05 1.15 -4.66
C PHE A 89 3.58 0.54 -3.34
N ILE A 90 2.29 0.71 -3.02
CA ILE A 90 1.68 0.10 -1.84
C ILE A 90 1.38 -1.37 -2.15
N TRP A 91 2.24 -2.24 -1.65
CA TRP A 91 2.19 -3.68 -1.89
C TRP A 91 1.08 -4.36 -1.10
N HIS A 92 0.91 -3.98 0.15
CA HIS A 92 -0.08 -4.55 1.04
C HIS A 92 -0.53 -3.53 2.09
N PHE A 93 -1.81 -3.54 2.43
CA PHE A 93 -2.36 -2.74 3.52
C PHE A 93 -3.59 -3.43 4.12
N MET A 94 -3.55 -3.70 5.43
CA MET A 94 -4.69 -4.27 6.13
C MET A 94 -4.78 -3.77 7.57
N ILE A 95 -6.03 -3.64 8.05
CA ILE A 95 -6.35 -3.50 9.48
C ILE A 95 -7.01 -4.80 9.92
N ASP A 96 -6.55 -5.35 11.03
CA ASP A 96 -7.10 -6.56 11.62
C ASP A 96 -8.60 -6.37 11.92
N LYS A 97 -9.39 -7.41 11.65
CA LYS A 97 -10.85 -7.42 11.78
C LYS A 97 -11.36 -6.91 13.12
N ARG A 98 -10.62 -7.15 14.21
CA ARG A 98 -10.96 -6.67 15.58
C ARG A 98 -10.93 -5.15 15.71
N TYR A 99 -10.25 -4.46 14.81
CA TYR A 99 -9.99 -3.02 14.89
C TYR A 99 -10.58 -2.22 13.73
N GLN A 100 -11.25 -2.87 12.77
CA GLN A 100 -11.93 -2.22 11.66
C GLN A 100 -13.14 -1.38 12.13
N GLY A 101 -13.63 -0.49 11.25
CA GLY A 101 -14.79 0.35 11.53
C GLY A 101 -14.57 1.48 12.54
N LYS A 102 -13.34 1.72 13.00
CA LYS A 102 -12.97 2.73 14.01
C LYS A 102 -12.16 3.90 13.44
N GLY A 103 -12.06 4.01 12.13
CA GLY A 103 -11.28 5.06 11.46
C GLY A 103 -9.76 4.82 11.42
N TYR A 104 -9.27 3.72 11.98
CA TYR A 104 -7.83 3.45 12.04
C TYR A 104 -7.20 3.26 10.67
N GLY A 105 -7.93 2.71 9.70
CA GLY A 105 -7.42 2.52 8.34
C GLY A 105 -6.98 3.84 7.71
N LYS A 106 -7.82 4.87 7.79
CA LYS A 106 -7.48 6.20 7.28
C LYS A 106 -6.26 6.80 7.97
N LEU A 107 -6.24 6.80 9.30
CA LEU A 107 -5.13 7.35 10.09
C LEU A 107 -3.80 6.62 9.83
N ALA A 108 -3.85 5.28 9.67
CA ALA A 108 -2.66 4.50 9.38
C ALA A 108 -2.14 4.76 7.95
N PHE A 109 -3.05 4.89 6.99
CA PHE A 109 -2.67 5.20 5.61
C PHE A 109 -2.11 6.62 5.47
N GLU A 110 -2.71 7.61 6.14
CA GLU A 110 -2.16 8.98 6.22
C GLU A 110 -0.76 8.97 6.83
N LYS A 111 -0.52 8.18 7.88
CA LYS A 111 0.80 8.04 8.49
C LYS A 111 1.82 7.41 7.54
N MET A 112 1.42 6.40 6.77
CA MET A 112 2.27 5.79 5.74
C MET A 112 2.61 6.78 4.63
N LEU A 113 1.63 7.55 4.14
CA LEU A 113 1.88 8.58 3.13
C LEU A 113 2.86 9.63 3.65
N ALA A 114 2.72 10.08 4.90
CA ALA A 114 3.66 11.02 5.51
C ALA A 114 5.09 10.45 5.63
N ASP A 115 5.23 9.15 5.84
CA ASP A 115 6.56 8.50 5.82
C ASP A 115 7.12 8.46 4.38
N ILE A 116 6.29 8.15 3.38
CA ILE A 116 6.68 8.13 1.96
C ILE A 116 7.06 9.53 1.48
N GLU A 117 6.37 10.58 1.91
CA GLU A 117 6.69 11.98 1.57
C GLU A 117 8.09 12.41 2.03
N ASN A 118 8.69 11.73 3.01
CA ASN A 118 10.09 11.93 3.36
C ASN A 118 11.08 11.23 2.41
N LEU A 119 10.58 10.54 1.38
CA LEU A 119 11.34 9.88 0.31
C LEU A 119 12.45 8.94 0.84
N PRO A 120 12.10 7.98 1.71
CA PRO A 120 13.08 7.18 2.46
C PRO A 120 14.03 6.35 1.58
N TYR A 121 13.65 6.09 0.33
CA TYR A 121 14.46 5.31 -0.62
C TYR A 121 14.94 6.08 -1.84
N GLY A 122 14.45 7.31 -2.03
CA GLY A 122 14.82 8.14 -3.15
C GLY A 122 13.68 8.97 -3.69
N GLU A 123 13.99 9.83 -4.64
CA GLU A 123 13.03 10.76 -5.23
C GLU A 123 11.95 10.01 -6.02
N SER A 124 10.71 10.43 -5.82
CA SER A 124 9.57 10.04 -6.62
C SER A 124 8.53 11.15 -6.62
N GLN A 125 7.83 11.27 -7.74
CA GLN A 125 6.66 12.13 -7.85
C GLN A 125 5.36 11.37 -7.58
N TYR A 126 5.41 10.03 -7.50
CA TYR A 126 4.23 9.18 -7.52
C TYR A 126 4.24 8.16 -6.37
N VAL A 127 3.06 7.92 -5.85
CA VAL A 127 2.72 6.72 -5.10
C VAL A 127 1.50 6.08 -5.74
N ASP A 128 1.54 4.76 -5.93
CA ASP A 128 0.50 4.02 -6.61
C ASP A 128 0.15 2.71 -5.88
N LEU A 129 -0.97 2.14 -6.25
CA LEU A 129 -1.49 0.90 -5.68
C LEU A 129 -2.48 0.23 -6.63
N PHE A 130 -2.72 -1.05 -6.37
CA PHE A 130 -3.87 -1.77 -6.88
C PHE A 130 -4.83 -2.13 -5.73
N TYR A 131 -6.11 -2.12 -6.01
CA TYR A 131 -7.12 -2.63 -5.09
C TYR A 131 -8.23 -3.37 -5.83
N HIS A 132 -8.82 -4.39 -5.20
CA HIS A 132 -9.86 -5.19 -5.84
C HIS A 132 -11.09 -4.33 -6.17
N LYS A 133 -11.61 -4.42 -7.41
CA LYS A 133 -12.69 -3.57 -7.94
C LYS A 133 -13.98 -3.56 -7.10
N ASN A 134 -14.23 -4.65 -6.35
CA ASN A 134 -15.40 -4.78 -5.48
C ASN A 134 -15.13 -4.23 -4.05
N ASN A 135 -13.90 -3.81 -3.74
CA ASN A 135 -13.57 -3.23 -2.44
C ASN A 135 -13.96 -1.75 -2.37
N VAL A 136 -15.25 -1.49 -2.18
CA VAL A 136 -15.81 -0.12 -2.12
C VAL A 136 -15.19 0.69 -0.99
N ILE A 137 -14.89 0.06 0.16
CA ILE A 137 -14.28 0.74 1.31
C ILE A 137 -12.86 1.23 0.95
N ALA A 138 -12.07 0.40 0.27
CA ALA A 138 -10.75 0.81 -0.19
C ALA A 138 -10.84 1.93 -1.24
N LYS A 139 -11.75 1.81 -2.21
CA LYS A 139 -12.01 2.85 -3.22
C LYS A 139 -12.27 4.21 -2.57
N GLU A 140 -13.22 4.28 -1.63
CA GLU A 140 -13.58 5.51 -0.93
C GLU A 140 -12.42 6.05 -0.10
N LEU A 141 -11.68 5.17 0.60
CA LEU A 141 -10.51 5.54 1.36
C LEU A 141 -9.46 6.21 0.46
N TYR A 142 -9.05 5.54 -0.61
CA TYR A 142 -7.99 6.03 -1.49
C TYR A 142 -8.39 7.32 -2.22
N ALA A 143 -9.62 7.41 -2.71
CA ALA A 143 -10.17 8.63 -3.28
C ALA A 143 -10.13 9.80 -2.28
N SER A 144 -10.49 9.55 -1.01
CA SER A 144 -10.45 10.57 0.05
C SER A 144 -9.03 11.06 0.38
N LEU A 145 -8.01 10.29 0.01
CA LEU A 145 -6.59 10.58 0.21
C LEU A 145 -5.91 11.13 -1.06
N GLY A 146 -6.68 11.37 -2.12
CA GLY A 146 -6.22 12.01 -3.35
C GLY A 146 -5.63 11.03 -4.38
N PHE A 147 -5.92 9.74 -4.27
CA PHE A 147 -5.64 8.79 -5.35
C PHE A 147 -6.68 8.91 -6.45
N VAL A 148 -6.24 8.79 -7.69
CA VAL A 148 -7.08 8.82 -8.90
C VAL A 148 -6.94 7.49 -9.64
N GLU A 149 -8.07 6.88 -10.01
CA GLU A 149 -8.07 5.67 -10.83
C GLU A 149 -7.55 6.01 -12.24
N THR A 150 -6.65 5.18 -12.76
CA THR A 150 -6.03 5.39 -14.08
C THR A 150 -6.80 4.71 -15.22
N GLY A 151 -7.80 3.92 -14.90
CA GLY A 151 -8.52 3.08 -15.87
C GLY A 151 -7.84 1.73 -16.15
N ILE A 152 -6.63 1.51 -15.65
CA ILE A 152 -5.92 0.23 -15.79
C ILE A 152 -6.51 -0.79 -14.81
N ILE A 153 -6.86 -1.96 -15.33
CA ILE A 153 -7.40 -3.08 -14.54
C ILE A 153 -6.57 -4.33 -14.83
N GLN A 154 -6.09 -4.98 -13.77
CA GLN A 154 -5.38 -6.26 -13.81
C GLN A 154 -6.01 -7.22 -12.80
N ASP A 155 -6.33 -8.43 -13.21
CA ASP A 155 -6.84 -9.51 -12.33
C ASP A 155 -7.93 -9.05 -11.34
N ASN A 156 -8.94 -8.32 -11.83
CA ASN A 156 -10.00 -7.69 -11.03
C ASN A 156 -9.54 -6.56 -10.08
N SER A 157 -8.31 -6.10 -10.19
CA SER A 157 -7.79 -4.99 -9.42
C SER A 157 -7.67 -3.72 -10.25
N VAL A 158 -8.09 -2.61 -9.68
CA VAL A 158 -8.04 -1.27 -10.28
C VAL A 158 -6.76 -0.59 -9.82
N HIS A 159 -6.03 -0.02 -10.77
CA HIS A 159 -4.86 0.82 -10.49
C HIS A 159 -5.28 2.24 -10.12
N ALA A 160 -4.71 2.77 -9.05
CA ALA A 160 -4.86 4.15 -8.64
C ALA A 160 -3.51 4.77 -8.29
N ILE A 161 -3.33 6.04 -8.63
CA ILE A 161 -2.09 6.78 -8.47
C ILE A 161 -2.33 8.11 -7.77
N LYS A 162 -1.38 8.55 -6.97
CA LYS A 162 -1.35 9.87 -6.34
C LYS A 162 -0.02 10.56 -6.65
N ASN A 163 -0.08 11.83 -7.06
CA ASN A 163 1.09 12.67 -7.18
C ASN A 163 1.49 13.22 -5.79
N LEU A 164 2.73 13.03 -5.40
CA LEU A 164 3.27 13.49 -4.11
C LEU A 164 3.45 15.01 -4.07
N ASP A 165 3.69 15.66 -5.22
CA ASP A 165 3.88 17.11 -5.31
C ASP A 165 2.57 17.93 -5.25
N GLY A 166 1.42 17.27 -5.06
CA GLY A 166 0.10 17.92 -5.02
C GLY A 166 -0.35 18.54 -6.36
N LYS A 167 0.39 18.32 -7.42
CA LYS A 167 0.07 18.81 -8.78
C LYS A 167 -0.42 17.66 -9.64
N ILE A 168 -1.63 17.18 -9.40
CA ILE A 168 -2.34 16.44 -10.44
C ILE A 168 -2.81 17.50 -11.45
N THR A 169 -2.05 17.69 -12.50
CA THR A 169 -2.60 18.29 -13.72
C THR A 169 -3.52 17.24 -14.34
N GLU A 170 -4.70 17.69 -14.79
CA GLU A 170 -5.79 16.91 -15.41
C GLU A 170 -5.37 16.09 -16.67
N ALA A 171 -4.09 15.81 -16.85
CA ALA A 171 -3.52 15.13 -18.01
C ALA A 171 -3.47 13.59 -17.91
N VAL A 172 -4.10 12.99 -16.89
CA VAL A 172 -4.10 11.53 -16.69
C VAL A 172 -5.45 10.90 -17.12
N VAL A 173 -6.39 11.72 -17.63
CA VAL A 173 -7.71 11.24 -18.10
C VAL A 173 -7.99 11.83 -19.48
N GLU A 174 -7.25 11.39 -20.50
CA GLU A 174 -7.68 11.44 -21.91
C GLU A 174 -7.60 10.06 -22.55
#